data_8ab3422cf397d29761dfb6e5f7fd3c22
#
_entry.id   8ab3422cf397d29761dfb6e5f7fd3c22
#
_cell.length_a   1.000
_cell.length_b   1.000
_cell.length_c   1.000
_cell.angle_alpha   90.00
_cell.angle_beta   90.00
_cell.angle_gamma   90.00
#
_symmetry.space_group_name_H-M   'P 1'
#
loop_
_entity.id
_entity.type
_entity.pdbx_description
1 polymer ?
#
loop_
_entity_poly.entity_id
_entity_poly.type
_entity_poly.pdbx_seq_one_letter_code
_entity_poly.pdbx_strand_id
1 'polypeptide(L)'
;MSGELRCDKLWAGYGYEVVNTRGDLTIGLLPPADAPPVEWRVSDGLVDYDAALAAMTARAGAISRGEAAELVWLLEHPPLYTAGTSSRPQQLIEARFPVHTAGRGGQFTYHGPGQRVGYIMLDLKRRAPDVRRFVATIEEWLIRTLAAFNVRGERRDDRIGVWVRRPDKGDGFEDKIAAIGIRIQRWVTLHGFALNVEPDLSHFSGIVPCGVADRRYGVTSLADLGLTVSMAEADMVLREAFEPLFGATRDAQAVGSTENNSPRRRNATSSRVPSR
;
A
#
# COMPACT_ATOMS: atom_id res chain seq x y z
N MET A 1 14.48 48.52 -15.39
CA MET A 1 13.46 47.85 -16.23
C MET A 1 13.87 46.39 -16.35
N SER A 2 13.40 45.58 -15.46
CA SER A 2 13.69 44.14 -15.37
C SER A 2 12.50 43.42 -16.05
N GLY A 3 12.77 42.85 -17.22
CA GLY A 3 11.79 42.03 -17.94
C GLY A 3 11.78 40.61 -17.38
N GLU A 4 10.74 40.26 -16.64
CA GLU A 4 10.42 38.86 -16.34
C GLU A 4 9.93 38.19 -17.62
N LEU A 5 10.74 37.25 -18.12
CA LEU A 5 10.35 36.31 -19.17
C LEU A 5 9.38 35.29 -18.58
N ARG A 6 8.08 35.52 -18.77
CA ARG A 6 7.04 34.50 -18.53
C ARG A 6 7.18 33.38 -19.56
N CYS A 7 7.41 32.17 -19.07
CA CYS A 7 7.56 30.95 -19.84
C CYS A 7 6.20 30.33 -20.26
N ASP A 8 5.13 31.12 -20.39
CA ASP A 8 3.74 30.66 -20.49
C ASP A 8 3.19 30.50 -21.92
N LYS A 9 4.04 30.54 -22.96
CA LYS A 9 3.53 30.59 -24.35
C LYS A 9 3.97 29.51 -25.34
N LEU A 10 4.51 28.36 -24.90
CA LEU A 10 4.99 27.35 -25.87
C LEU A 10 4.19 26.05 -25.96
N TRP A 11 3.08 25.87 -25.24
CA TRP A 11 2.30 24.62 -25.23
C TRP A 11 0.80 24.76 -25.57
N ALA A 12 0.39 25.81 -26.22
CA ALA A 12 -1.02 26.10 -26.56
C ALA A 12 -1.52 25.35 -27.83
N GLY A 13 -1.09 24.12 -28.08
CA GLY A 13 -1.46 23.41 -29.31
C GLY A 13 -1.98 21.97 -29.15
N TYR A 14 -1.91 21.40 -27.97
CA TYR A 14 -2.47 20.09 -27.66
C TYR A 14 -3.32 20.25 -26.41
N GLY A 15 -4.63 19.99 -26.49
CA GLY A 15 -5.60 20.12 -25.41
C GLY A 15 -5.38 19.18 -24.22
N TYR A 16 -4.21 19.25 -23.61
CA TYR A 16 -3.96 18.65 -22.31
C TYR A 16 -4.30 19.68 -21.25
N GLU A 17 -5.35 19.41 -20.47
CA GLU A 17 -5.55 20.12 -19.21
C GLU A 17 -4.27 19.99 -18.39
N VAL A 18 -3.62 21.12 -18.10
CA VAL A 18 -2.45 21.15 -17.21
C VAL A 18 -2.97 20.91 -15.80
N VAL A 19 -2.98 19.66 -15.37
CA VAL A 19 -3.30 19.30 -13.99
C VAL A 19 -2.16 19.78 -13.11
N ASN A 20 -2.35 20.91 -12.44
CA ASN A 20 -1.32 21.57 -11.64
C ASN A 20 -1.19 21.00 -10.23
N THR A 21 -2.28 20.43 -9.68
CA THR A 21 -2.31 19.86 -8.33
C THR A 21 -2.81 18.41 -8.35
N ARG A 22 -2.56 17.65 -7.28
CA ARG A 22 -3.14 16.30 -7.15
C ARG A 22 -4.64 16.34 -6.86
N GLY A 23 -5.16 17.49 -6.41
CA GLY A 23 -6.58 17.72 -6.22
C GLY A 23 -7.39 17.75 -7.53
N ASP A 24 -6.74 18.10 -8.65
CA ASP A 24 -7.36 18.18 -9.98
C ASP A 24 -7.40 16.83 -10.71
N LEU A 25 -6.76 15.77 -10.14
CA LEU A 25 -6.74 14.45 -10.76
C LEU A 25 -8.10 13.74 -10.62
N THR A 26 -8.54 13.11 -11.70
CA THR A 26 -9.68 12.20 -11.65
C THR A 26 -9.35 11.02 -10.74
N ILE A 27 -10.08 10.88 -9.64
CA ILE A 27 -9.87 9.83 -8.66
C ILE A 27 -10.56 8.54 -9.09
N GLY A 28 -9.92 7.41 -8.78
CA GLY A 28 -10.38 6.06 -9.13
C GLY A 28 -9.67 5.50 -10.35
N LEU A 29 -9.46 4.21 -10.31
CA LEU A 29 -8.76 3.39 -11.32
C LEU A 29 -9.50 2.07 -11.50
N LEU A 30 -10.78 2.16 -11.85
CA LEU A 30 -11.60 0.98 -12.11
C LEU A 30 -11.05 0.19 -13.31
N PRO A 31 -11.01 -1.13 -13.24
CA PRO A 31 -10.68 -1.97 -14.39
C PRO A 31 -11.83 -1.98 -15.41
N PRO A 32 -11.64 -2.53 -16.62
CA PRO A 32 -12.74 -2.88 -17.52
C PRO A 32 -13.80 -3.72 -16.83
N ALA A 33 -15.06 -3.61 -17.29
CA ALA A 33 -16.20 -4.26 -16.63
C ALA A 33 -16.12 -5.80 -16.60
N ASP A 34 -15.40 -6.39 -17.53
CA ASP A 34 -15.17 -7.83 -17.67
C ASP A 34 -13.89 -8.32 -16.95
N ALA A 35 -13.17 -7.42 -16.29
CA ALA A 35 -11.95 -7.79 -15.57
C ALA A 35 -12.26 -8.68 -14.36
N PRO A 36 -11.42 -9.68 -14.09
CA PRO A 36 -11.58 -10.50 -12.89
C PRO A 36 -11.41 -9.65 -11.62
N PRO A 37 -12.11 -10.00 -10.53
CA PRO A 37 -11.92 -9.34 -9.24
C PRO A 37 -10.46 -9.38 -8.78
N VAL A 38 -10.05 -8.33 -8.07
CA VAL A 38 -8.73 -8.25 -7.42
C VAL A 38 -8.71 -9.25 -6.26
N GLU A 39 -7.67 -10.07 -6.18
CA GLU A 39 -7.49 -10.95 -5.02
C GLU A 39 -7.15 -10.12 -3.78
N TRP A 40 -7.75 -10.51 -2.66
CA TRP A 40 -7.56 -9.87 -1.37
C TRP A 40 -6.97 -10.88 -0.39
N ARG A 41 -5.79 -10.58 0.13
CA ARG A 41 -5.08 -11.40 1.10
C ARG A 41 -4.86 -10.63 2.38
N VAL A 42 -5.13 -11.25 3.51
CA VAL A 42 -4.70 -10.78 4.82
C VAL A 42 -3.79 -11.86 5.40
N SER A 43 -2.62 -11.49 5.90
CA SER A 43 -1.73 -12.42 6.60
C SER A 43 -1.94 -12.32 8.09
N ASP A 44 -2.03 -13.47 8.73
CA ASP A 44 -1.99 -13.57 10.18
C ASP A 44 -0.54 -13.44 10.67
N GLY A 45 -0.34 -12.67 11.74
CA GLY A 45 0.97 -12.45 12.34
C GLY A 45 1.95 -11.64 11.50
N LEU A 46 3.21 -11.63 11.95
CA LEU A 46 4.26 -10.81 11.34
C LEU A 46 4.90 -11.54 10.15
N VAL A 47 5.01 -10.86 9.03
CA VAL A 47 5.63 -11.38 7.81
C VAL A 47 7.04 -10.82 7.66
N ASP A 48 8.02 -11.69 7.46
CA ASP A 48 9.40 -11.28 7.16
C ASP A 48 9.45 -10.40 5.91
N TYR A 49 10.26 -9.34 5.95
CA TYR A 49 10.30 -8.33 4.87
C TYR A 49 10.84 -8.90 3.57
N ASP A 50 11.94 -9.67 3.62
CA ASP A 50 12.58 -10.19 2.43
C ASP A 50 11.72 -11.29 1.78
N ALA A 51 11.05 -12.11 2.59
CA ALA A 51 10.06 -13.08 2.12
C ALA A 51 8.87 -12.39 1.44
N ALA A 52 8.35 -11.32 2.05
CA ALA A 52 7.26 -10.53 1.46
C ALA A 52 7.67 -9.84 0.16
N LEU A 53 8.88 -9.27 0.10
CA LEU A 53 9.43 -8.62 -1.10
C LEU A 53 9.60 -9.63 -2.25
N ALA A 54 10.09 -10.84 -1.95
CA ALA A 54 10.22 -11.91 -2.93
C ALA A 54 8.85 -12.35 -3.47
N ALA A 55 7.87 -12.59 -2.59
CA ALA A 55 6.51 -12.98 -2.97
C ALA A 55 5.82 -11.91 -3.81
N MET A 56 5.91 -10.64 -3.40
CA MET A 56 5.37 -9.49 -4.13
C MET A 56 5.99 -9.37 -5.53
N THR A 57 7.31 -9.51 -5.63
CA THR A 57 8.04 -9.41 -6.91
C THR A 57 7.64 -10.54 -7.86
N ALA A 58 7.55 -11.77 -7.36
CA ALA A 58 7.10 -12.92 -8.14
C ALA A 58 5.66 -12.72 -8.64
N ARG A 59 4.75 -12.24 -7.75
CA ARG A 59 3.35 -11.97 -8.11
C ARG A 59 3.24 -10.90 -9.18
N ALA A 60 3.93 -9.76 -9.02
CA ALA A 60 3.93 -8.69 -10.01
C ALA A 60 4.47 -9.17 -11.38
N GLY A 61 5.50 -10.01 -11.38
CA GLY A 61 6.01 -10.66 -12.58
C GLY A 61 4.94 -11.52 -13.27
N ALA A 62 4.22 -12.35 -12.52
CA ALA A 62 3.15 -13.20 -13.04
C ALA A 62 1.97 -12.38 -13.59
N ILE A 63 1.56 -11.31 -12.89
CA ILE A 63 0.52 -10.38 -13.37
C ILE A 63 0.94 -9.76 -14.70
N SER A 64 2.20 -9.32 -14.84
CA SER A 64 2.68 -8.68 -16.07
C SER A 64 2.69 -9.61 -17.28
N ARG A 65 2.68 -10.93 -17.07
CA ARG A 65 2.58 -11.97 -18.12
C ARG A 65 1.14 -12.49 -18.30
N GLY A 66 0.17 -12.02 -17.50
CA GLY A 66 -1.21 -12.51 -17.52
C GLY A 66 -1.40 -13.89 -16.87
N GLU A 67 -0.45 -14.36 -16.10
CA GLU A 67 -0.43 -15.68 -15.45
C GLU A 67 -1.07 -15.67 -14.04
N ALA A 68 -1.31 -14.49 -13.47
CA ALA A 68 -1.91 -14.34 -12.15
C ALA A 68 -2.87 -13.15 -12.10
N ALA A 69 -3.86 -13.23 -11.20
CA ALA A 69 -4.75 -12.13 -10.89
C ALA A 69 -4.03 -11.00 -10.16
N GLU A 70 -4.56 -9.79 -10.25
CA GLU A 70 -4.15 -8.65 -9.42
C GLU A 70 -4.36 -8.98 -7.94
N LEU A 71 -3.55 -8.39 -7.05
CA LEU A 71 -3.57 -8.72 -5.62
C LEU A 71 -3.38 -7.47 -4.76
N VAL A 72 -4.23 -7.33 -3.74
CA VAL A 72 -3.95 -6.53 -2.55
C VAL A 72 -3.60 -7.48 -1.42
N TRP A 73 -2.47 -7.22 -0.76
CA TRP A 73 -1.98 -8.04 0.35
C TRP A 73 -1.75 -7.18 1.58
N LEU A 74 -2.60 -7.37 2.60
CA LEU A 74 -2.51 -6.73 3.90
C LEU A 74 -1.68 -7.60 4.86
N LEU A 75 -0.73 -6.98 5.55
CA LEU A 75 0.18 -7.68 6.47
C LEU A 75 0.75 -6.71 7.51
N GLU A 76 1.49 -7.25 8.45
CA GLU A 76 2.36 -6.53 9.37
C GLU A 76 3.78 -7.08 9.26
N HIS A 77 4.79 -6.24 9.52
CA HIS A 77 6.19 -6.66 9.60
C HIS A 77 6.71 -6.68 11.04
N PRO A 78 7.77 -7.44 11.33
CA PRO A 78 8.60 -7.18 12.51
C PRO A 78 9.15 -5.75 12.47
N PRO A 79 9.60 -5.20 13.62
CA PRO A 79 10.21 -3.88 13.64
C PRO A 79 11.42 -3.77 12.70
N LEU A 80 11.36 -2.85 11.73
CA LEU A 80 12.40 -2.60 10.74
C LEU A 80 12.32 -1.19 10.14
N TYR A 81 13.40 -0.76 9.51
CA TYR A 81 13.42 0.42 8.64
C TYR A 81 13.56 0.03 7.18
N THR A 82 12.91 0.76 6.29
CA THR A 82 13.15 0.64 4.85
C THR A 82 13.67 1.94 4.27
N ALA A 83 14.75 1.85 3.48
CA ALA A 83 15.32 2.95 2.73
C ALA A 83 14.74 2.96 1.31
N GLY A 84 13.95 3.96 0.96
CA GLY A 84 13.44 4.17 -0.40
C GLY A 84 14.49 4.79 -1.33
N THR A 85 14.17 4.93 -2.61
CA THR A 85 15.10 5.40 -3.66
C THR A 85 15.59 6.84 -3.48
N SER A 86 14.90 7.65 -2.66
CA SER A 86 15.27 9.03 -2.35
C SER A 86 15.85 9.19 -0.95
N SER A 87 16.12 8.10 -0.23
CA SER A 87 16.71 8.15 1.11
C SER A 87 18.17 8.60 1.07
N ARG A 88 18.56 9.34 2.11
CA ARG A 88 19.93 9.82 2.32
C ARG A 88 20.46 9.25 3.63
N PRO A 89 21.73 8.82 3.70
CA PRO A 89 22.30 8.23 4.94
C PRO A 89 22.09 9.09 6.19
N GLN A 90 22.13 10.43 6.06
CA GLN A 90 21.97 11.37 7.16
C GLN A 90 20.55 11.38 7.76
N GLN A 91 19.58 10.76 7.08
CA GLN A 91 18.21 10.63 7.58
C GLN A 91 18.00 9.41 8.49
N LEU A 92 18.98 8.52 8.57
CA LEU A 92 19.05 7.46 9.57
C LEU A 92 19.79 8.00 10.78
N ILE A 93 19.05 8.36 11.83
CA ILE A 93 19.59 8.95 13.07
C ILE A 93 20.19 7.85 13.94
N GLU A 94 19.41 6.77 14.12
CA GLU A 94 19.80 5.62 14.92
C GLU A 94 19.18 4.33 14.34
N ALA A 95 20.03 3.39 13.94
CA ALA A 95 19.61 2.10 13.41
C ALA A 95 19.20 1.13 14.54
N ARG A 96 18.09 1.40 15.21
CA ARG A 96 17.57 0.54 16.30
C ARG A 96 17.07 -0.81 15.80
N PHE A 97 16.69 -0.89 14.52
CA PHE A 97 16.12 -2.08 13.89
C PHE A 97 16.84 -2.37 12.58
N PRO A 98 16.71 -3.59 12.03
CA PRO A 98 17.23 -3.93 10.71
C PRO A 98 16.83 -2.88 9.66
N VAL A 99 17.74 -2.56 8.75
CA VAL A 99 17.55 -1.60 7.66
C VAL A 99 17.58 -2.33 6.34
N HIS A 100 16.46 -2.31 5.61
CA HIS A 100 16.36 -2.94 4.29
C HIS A 100 16.34 -1.87 3.19
N THR A 101 17.07 -2.10 2.10
CA THR A 101 16.97 -1.26 0.91
C THR A 101 15.72 -1.65 0.14
N ALA A 102 14.77 -0.73 0.01
CA ALA A 102 13.54 -0.92 -0.74
C ALA A 102 13.60 -0.23 -2.10
N GLY A 103 13.16 -0.91 -3.14
CA GLY A 103 13.08 -0.32 -4.48
C GLY A 103 11.90 0.64 -4.68
N ARG A 104 11.13 0.96 -3.63
CA ARG A 104 10.01 1.91 -3.66
C ARG A 104 10.50 3.36 -3.67
N GLY A 105 9.66 4.26 -4.15
CA GLY A 105 9.90 5.69 -4.02
C GLY A 105 9.87 6.16 -2.56
N GLY A 106 10.33 7.39 -2.33
CA GLY A 106 10.37 8.05 -1.04
C GLY A 106 11.64 7.76 -0.24
N GLN A 107 11.61 8.15 1.03
CA GLN A 107 12.75 8.17 1.94
C GLN A 107 12.66 7.02 2.95
N PHE A 108 13.39 7.13 4.09
CA PHE A 108 13.26 6.17 5.17
C PHE A 108 11.84 6.14 5.74
N THR A 109 11.37 4.95 6.11
CA THR A 109 10.20 4.77 6.95
C THR A 109 10.40 3.59 7.90
N TYR A 110 9.61 3.57 8.96
CA TYR A 110 9.52 2.48 9.93
C TYR A 110 8.35 1.56 9.55
N HIS A 111 8.54 0.26 9.77
CA HIS A 111 7.47 -0.74 9.80
C HIS A 111 7.58 -1.56 11.08
N GLY A 112 6.43 -1.96 11.64
CA GLY A 112 6.39 -2.78 12.84
C GLY A 112 4.97 -3.18 13.23
N PRO A 113 4.81 -3.97 14.31
CA PRO A 113 3.51 -4.36 14.84
C PRO A 113 2.63 -3.15 15.11
N GLY A 114 1.33 -3.32 14.88
CA GLY A 114 0.35 -2.23 15.00
C GLY A 114 0.26 -1.33 13.76
N GLN A 115 1.12 -1.54 12.74
CA GLN A 115 1.04 -0.83 11.47
C GLN A 115 0.52 -1.75 10.36
N ARG A 116 -0.63 -1.42 9.75
CA ARG A 116 -1.14 -2.17 8.60
C ARG A 116 -0.41 -1.75 7.33
N VAL A 117 0.37 -2.67 6.78
CA VAL A 117 1.02 -2.52 5.48
C VAL A 117 0.13 -3.12 4.40
N GLY A 118 -0.13 -2.37 3.33
CA GLY A 118 -0.85 -2.83 2.15
C GLY A 118 0.06 -2.86 0.93
N TYR A 119 0.37 -4.05 0.43
CA TYR A 119 1.04 -4.23 -0.85
C TYR A 119 0.01 -4.34 -1.98
N ILE A 120 0.17 -3.53 -3.01
CA ILE A 120 -0.81 -3.36 -4.09
C ILE A 120 -0.13 -3.77 -5.40
N MET A 121 -0.57 -4.86 -5.99
CA MET A 121 -0.07 -5.39 -7.25
C MET A 121 -1.17 -5.35 -8.31
N LEU A 122 -1.29 -4.19 -8.98
CA LEU A 122 -2.28 -3.91 -10.02
C LEU A 122 -1.58 -3.63 -11.35
N ASP A 123 -2.17 -4.08 -12.46
CA ASP A 123 -1.70 -3.75 -13.81
C ASP A 123 -2.33 -2.42 -14.28
N LEU A 124 -1.56 -1.36 -14.23
CA LEU A 124 -2.02 -0.03 -14.64
C LEU A 124 -2.30 0.08 -16.14
N LYS A 125 -1.75 -0.80 -17.00
CA LYS A 125 -2.09 -0.82 -18.43
C LYS A 125 -3.56 -1.17 -18.66
N ARG A 126 -4.11 -2.03 -17.80
CA ARG A 126 -5.52 -2.46 -17.86
C ARG A 126 -6.48 -1.43 -17.27
N ARG A 127 -5.99 -0.38 -16.63
CA ARG A 127 -6.77 0.65 -15.91
C ARG A 127 -6.53 2.02 -16.53
N ALA A 128 -5.46 2.68 -16.14
CA ALA A 128 -4.89 3.88 -16.75
C ALA A 128 -3.41 3.93 -16.38
N PRO A 129 -2.49 4.06 -17.36
CA PRO A 129 -1.05 4.10 -17.08
C PRO A 129 -0.62 5.49 -16.58
N ASP A 130 -1.21 5.91 -15.46
CA ASP A 130 -0.93 7.19 -14.79
C ASP A 130 -0.54 6.95 -13.34
N VAL A 131 0.75 7.16 -13.04
CA VAL A 131 1.34 6.97 -11.72
C VAL A 131 0.85 8.03 -10.72
N ARG A 132 0.68 9.26 -11.15
CA ARG A 132 0.21 10.35 -10.27
C ARG A 132 -1.24 10.10 -9.84
N ARG A 133 -2.09 9.71 -10.79
CA ARG A 133 -3.46 9.31 -10.53
C ARG A 133 -3.53 8.10 -9.60
N PHE A 134 -2.65 7.11 -9.78
CA PHE A 134 -2.58 5.95 -8.90
C PHE A 134 -2.24 6.33 -7.45
N VAL A 135 -1.22 7.17 -7.24
CA VAL A 135 -0.87 7.66 -5.89
C VAL A 135 -2.01 8.45 -5.28
N ALA A 136 -2.62 9.38 -6.02
CA ALA A 136 -3.77 10.16 -5.54
C ALA A 136 -4.98 9.27 -5.20
N THR A 137 -5.19 8.18 -5.94
CA THR A 137 -6.26 7.22 -5.65
C THR A 137 -5.96 6.39 -4.39
N ILE A 138 -4.69 6.03 -4.11
CA ILE A 138 -4.32 5.41 -2.82
C ILE A 138 -4.54 6.40 -1.67
N GLU A 139 -4.18 7.66 -1.82
CA GLU A 139 -4.45 8.69 -0.79
C GLU A 139 -5.95 8.80 -0.53
N GLU A 140 -6.78 8.83 -1.57
CA GLU A 140 -8.24 8.86 -1.44
C GLU A 140 -8.80 7.62 -0.74
N TRP A 141 -8.29 6.44 -1.11
CA TRP A 141 -8.66 5.19 -0.45
C TRP A 141 -8.42 5.27 1.06
N LEU A 142 -7.23 5.69 1.47
CA LEU A 142 -6.87 5.84 2.89
C LEU A 142 -7.69 6.95 3.58
N ILE A 143 -7.99 8.06 2.89
CA ILE A 143 -8.85 9.13 3.41
C ILE A 143 -10.26 8.60 3.68
N ARG A 144 -10.84 7.82 2.76
CA ARG A 144 -12.16 7.19 2.97
C ARG A 144 -12.13 6.18 4.10
N THR A 145 -11.07 5.38 4.20
CA THR A 145 -10.86 4.46 5.34
C THR A 145 -10.85 5.22 6.68
N LEU A 146 -10.10 6.32 6.76
CA LEU A 146 -10.04 7.15 7.96
C LEU A 146 -11.37 7.82 8.29
N ALA A 147 -12.11 8.27 7.28
CA ALA A 147 -13.42 8.89 7.45
C ALA A 147 -14.45 7.95 8.09
N ALA A 148 -14.38 6.64 7.84
CA ALA A 148 -15.21 5.63 8.51
C ALA A 148 -14.94 5.55 10.03
N PHE A 149 -13.77 5.96 10.46
CA PHE A 149 -13.39 6.11 11.89
C PHE A 149 -13.53 7.55 12.40
N ASN A 150 -14.22 8.43 11.67
CA ASN A 150 -14.38 9.86 11.98
C ASN A 150 -13.05 10.64 12.05
N VAL A 151 -12.00 10.16 11.38
CA VAL A 151 -10.73 10.87 11.26
C VAL A 151 -10.68 11.61 9.92
N ARG A 152 -10.45 12.92 9.98
CA ARG A 152 -10.27 13.73 8.79
C ARG A 152 -8.83 13.64 8.29
N GLY A 153 -8.58 12.68 7.38
CA GLY A 153 -7.33 12.60 6.63
C GLY A 153 -7.34 13.59 5.46
N GLU A 154 -6.17 14.17 5.19
CA GLU A 154 -6.00 15.14 4.10
C GLU A 154 -4.73 14.81 3.30
N ARG A 155 -4.76 15.03 1.97
CA ARG A 155 -3.56 14.99 1.12
C ARG A 155 -2.90 16.35 1.06
N ARG A 156 -1.60 16.36 0.67
CA ARG A 156 -0.82 17.59 0.48
C ARG A 156 -0.09 17.51 -0.86
N ASP A 157 -0.07 18.61 -1.62
CA ASP A 157 0.55 18.63 -2.95
C ASP A 157 2.06 18.51 -2.90
N ASP A 158 2.68 19.00 -1.84
CA ASP A 158 4.13 19.03 -1.63
C ASP A 158 4.70 17.75 -1.03
N ARG A 159 3.88 16.89 -0.42
CA ARG A 159 4.32 15.68 0.29
C ARG A 159 3.31 14.54 0.22
N ILE A 160 3.75 13.38 -0.25
CA ILE A 160 2.93 12.19 -0.43
C ILE A 160 2.60 11.55 0.92
N GLY A 161 1.36 11.05 1.04
CA GLY A 161 0.81 10.36 2.20
C GLY A 161 -0.46 11.02 2.72
N VAL A 162 -1.03 10.47 3.78
CA VAL A 162 -2.24 11.03 4.40
C VAL A 162 -1.87 11.68 5.73
N TRP A 163 -2.34 12.91 5.89
CA TRP A 163 -1.99 13.80 6.99
C TRP A 163 -3.24 14.14 7.81
N VAL A 164 -3.05 14.33 9.11
CA VAL A 164 -4.08 14.78 10.05
C VAL A 164 -3.61 16.07 10.67
N ARG A 165 -4.49 17.08 10.70
CA ARG A 165 -4.21 18.34 11.42
C ARG A 165 -4.22 18.09 12.91
N ARG A 166 -3.27 18.71 13.61
CA ARG A 166 -3.07 18.56 15.07
C ARG A 166 -3.21 19.93 15.78
N PRO A 167 -4.43 20.49 15.83
CA PRO A 167 -4.64 21.77 16.51
C PRO A 167 -4.33 21.67 18.02
N ASP A 168 -4.38 20.47 18.59
CA ASP A 168 -3.95 20.16 19.96
C ASP A 168 -2.45 20.41 20.21
N LYS A 169 -1.61 20.37 19.14
CA LYS A 169 -0.16 20.66 19.20
C LYS A 169 0.16 22.11 18.84
N GLY A 170 -0.78 22.83 18.22
CA GLY A 170 -0.65 24.23 17.80
C GLY A 170 -1.04 24.47 16.34
N ASP A 171 -1.06 25.74 15.94
CA ASP A 171 -1.41 26.13 14.57
C ASP A 171 -0.38 25.62 13.55
N GLY A 172 -0.89 25.01 12.48
CA GLY A 172 -0.08 24.48 11.37
C GLY A 172 0.64 23.17 11.68
N PHE A 173 0.39 22.55 12.84
CA PHE A 173 0.89 21.21 13.11
C PHE A 173 0.08 20.15 12.37
N GLU A 174 0.78 19.19 11.77
CA GLU A 174 0.21 18.08 11.04
C GLU A 174 1.04 16.81 11.26
N ASP A 175 0.35 15.70 11.48
CA ASP A 175 1.01 14.40 11.62
C ASP A 175 0.61 13.48 10.49
N LYS A 176 1.57 12.73 9.97
CA LYS A 176 1.33 11.69 8.99
C LYS A 176 0.76 10.45 9.67
N ILE A 177 -0.43 10.02 9.23
CA ILE A 177 -1.07 8.79 9.70
C ILE A 177 -0.84 7.62 8.74
N ALA A 178 -0.63 7.91 7.46
CA ALA A 178 -0.32 6.87 6.48
C ALA A 178 0.78 7.32 5.52
N ALA A 179 1.79 6.48 5.37
CA ALA A 179 2.86 6.63 4.40
C ALA A 179 2.51 5.89 3.10
N ILE A 180 2.94 6.42 1.96
CA ILE A 180 2.78 5.79 0.65
C ILE A 180 4.13 5.78 -0.05
N GLY A 181 4.51 4.62 -0.55
CA GLY A 181 5.71 4.46 -1.35
C GLY A 181 5.51 3.31 -2.32
N ILE A 182 5.55 3.59 -3.61
CA ILE A 182 5.31 2.61 -4.66
C ILE A 182 6.53 2.42 -5.56
N ARG A 183 6.56 1.29 -6.22
CA ARG A 183 7.42 1.02 -7.38
C ARG A 183 6.55 0.51 -8.51
N ILE A 184 6.93 0.81 -9.74
CA ILE A 184 6.27 0.29 -10.93
C ILE A 184 7.27 -0.49 -11.76
N GLN A 185 6.89 -1.70 -12.13
CA GLN A 185 7.67 -2.56 -13.01
C GLN A 185 6.78 -3.10 -14.13
N ARG A 186 7.10 -2.77 -15.38
CA ARG A 186 6.28 -3.17 -16.55
C ARG A 186 4.80 -2.77 -16.42
N TRP A 187 4.53 -1.62 -15.80
CA TRP A 187 3.21 -1.10 -15.46
C TRP A 187 2.43 -1.89 -14.39
N VAL A 188 3.03 -2.89 -13.77
CA VAL A 188 2.48 -3.50 -12.55
C VAL A 188 3.06 -2.79 -11.34
N THR A 189 2.19 -2.47 -10.39
CA THR A 189 2.56 -1.79 -9.15
C THR A 189 3.15 -2.76 -8.13
N LEU A 190 4.06 -2.27 -7.30
CA LEU A 190 4.67 -2.98 -6.18
C LEU A 190 4.71 -2.03 -4.97
N HIS A 191 4.78 -2.60 -3.77
CA HIS A 191 4.63 -1.90 -2.50
C HIS A 191 3.25 -1.25 -2.41
N GLY A 192 3.10 -0.13 -1.71
CA GLY A 192 1.81 0.52 -1.53
C GLY A 192 1.81 1.50 -0.37
N PHE A 193 1.16 1.16 0.74
CA PHE A 193 1.00 2.05 1.89
C PHE A 193 1.34 1.37 3.22
N ALA A 194 1.49 2.20 4.25
CA ALA A 194 1.58 1.80 5.64
C ALA A 194 0.68 2.74 6.46
N LEU A 195 -0.42 2.19 7.01
CA LEU A 195 -1.38 2.88 7.87
C LEU A 195 -1.05 2.61 9.33
N ASN A 196 -0.85 3.64 10.11
CA ASN A 196 -0.60 3.53 11.53
C ASN A 196 -1.94 3.32 12.28
N VAL A 197 -2.21 2.09 12.69
CA VAL A 197 -3.36 1.76 13.55
C VAL A 197 -2.96 1.97 15.01
N GLU A 198 -1.99 1.20 15.50
CA GLU A 198 -1.49 1.26 16.87
C GLU A 198 0.01 0.88 16.98
N PRO A 199 0.91 1.38 16.10
CA PRO A 199 2.34 1.09 16.24
C PRO A 199 2.96 1.90 17.39
N ASP A 200 4.10 1.43 17.90
CA ASP A 200 4.94 2.26 18.77
C ASP A 200 5.54 3.41 17.96
N LEU A 201 4.98 4.61 18.12
CA LEU A 201 5.41 5.81 17.39
C LEU A 201 6.81 6.28 17.78
N SER A 202 7.34 5.87 18.95
CA SER A 202 8.70 6.22 19.37
C SER A 202 9.76 5.63 18.44
N HIS A 203 9.43 4.55 17.73
CA HIS A 203 10.32 3.89 16.77
C HIS A 203 10.64 4.75 15.53
N PHE A 204 9.78 5.73 15.22
CA PHE A 204 10.06 6.68 14.13
C PHE A 204 11.18 7.66 14.47
N SER A 205 11.56 7.83 15.75
CA SER A 205 12.62 8.73 16.15
C SER A 205 14.03 8.30 15.69
N GLY A 206 14.20 7.04 15.26
CA GLY A 206 15.45 6.55 14.67
C GLY A 206 15.71 7.05 13.24
N ILE A 207 14.74 7.72 12.62
CA ILE A 207 14.83 8.26 11.26
C ILE A 207 14.31 9.71 11.22
N VAL A 208 14.65 10.44 10.16
CA VAL A 208 13.98 11.71 9.83
C VAL A 208 12.69 11.34 9.09
N PRO A 209 11.50 11.39 9.72
CA PRO A 209 10.27 10.99 9.06
C PRO A 209 9.97 11.95 7.91
N CYS A 210 9.59 11.43 6.76
CA CYS A 210 9.21 12.20 5.57
C CYS A 210 10.32 13.09 4.98
N GLY A 211 11.56 13.04 5.51
CA GLY A 211 12.67 13.87 5.07
C GLY A 211 12.50 15.38 5.29
N VAL A 212 11.51 15.77 6.05
CA VAL A 212 11.26 17.17 6.41
C VAL A 212 11.62 17.36 7.87
N ALA A 213 12.69 18.10 8.11
CA ALA A 213 13.16 18.44 9.46
C ALA A 213 12.36 19.60 10.10
N ASP A 214 11.08 19.75 9.77
CA ASP A 214 10.20 20.77 10.34
C ASP A 214 9.44 20.15 11.53
N ARG A 215 9.57 20.76 12.70
CA ARG A 215 8.95 20.31 13.96
C ARG A 215 7.42 20.31 13.92
N ARG A 216 6.80 20.98 12.94
CA ARG A 216 5.35 20.97 12.76
C ARG A 216 4.84 19.68 12.14
N TYR A 217 5.71 18.84 11.59
CA TYR A 217 5.34 17.60 10.93
C TYR A 217 5.85 16.40 11.74
N GLY A 218 4.89 15.62 12.21
CA GLY A 218 5.16 14.41 12.98
C GLY A 218 4.54 13.16 12.35
N VAL A 219 4.39 12.15 13.16
CA VAL A 219 3.65 10.93 12.88
C VAL A 219 2.57 10.73 13.94
N THR A 220 1.45 10.12 13.54
CA THR A 220 0.35 9.76 14.44
C THR A 220 -0.19 8.37 14.06
N SER A 221 -1.12 7.87 14.86
CA SER A 221 -1.86 6.63 14.64
C SER A 221 -3.32 6.81 15.04
N LEU A 222 -4.18 5.84 14.70
CA LEU A 222 -5.55 5.85 15.21
C LEU A 222 -5.57 5.83 16.76
N ALA A 223 -4.70 5.02 17.38
CA ALA A 223 -4.57 4.96 18.83
C ALA A 223 -4.08 6.30 19.45
N ASP A 224 -3.10 6.99 18.84
CA ASP A 224 -2.62 8.31 19.29
C ASP A 224 -3.70 9.40 19.15
N LEU A 225 -4.66 9.22 18.26
CA LEU A 225 -5.85 10.06 18.11
C LEU A 225 -6.97 9.69 19.09
N GLY A 226 -6.75 8.74 20.00
CA GLY A 226 -7.71 8.31 21.02
C GLY A 226 -8.73 7.29 20.55
N LEU A 227 -8.48 6.60 19.42
CA LEU A 227 -9.39 5.61 18.86
C LEU A 227 -8.88 4.19 19.13
N THR A 228 -9.78 3.33 19.60
CA THR A 228 -9.51 1.89 19.74
C THR A 228 -10.06 1.18 18.51
N VAL A 229 -9.17 0.89 17.55
CA VAL A 229 -9.49 0.19 16.30
C VAL A 229 -8.64 -1.05 16.20
N SER A 230 -9.26 -2.21 16.08
CA SER A 230 -8.54 -3.46 15.82
C SER A 230 -8.05 -3.54 14.37
N MET A 231 -7.01 -4.37 14.13
CA MET A 231 -6.54 -4.64 12.76
C MET A 231 -7.65 -5.22 11.88
N ALA A 232 -8.51 -6.09 12.43
CA ALA A 232 -9.61 -6.69 11.68
C ALA A 232 -10.65 -5.65 11.23
N GLU A 233 -10.99 -4.68 12.09
CA GLU A 233 -11.87 -3.56 11.71
C GLU A 233 -11.21 -2.67 10.66
N ALA A 234 -9.92 -2.36 10.80
CA ALA A 234 -9.18 -1.62 9.80
C ALA A 234 -9.17 -2.35 8.44
N ASP A 235 -8.99 -3.67 8.42
CA ASP A 235 -8.98 -4.49 7.22
C ASP A 235 -10.34 -4.52 6.51
N MET A 236 -11.44 -4.61 7.26
CA MET A 236 -12.79 -4.54 6.70
C MET A 236 -13.03 -3.19 6.01
N VAL A 237 -12.77 -2.10 6.71
CA VAL A 237 -12.99 -0.74 6.18
C VAL A 237 -12.05 -0.46 5.00
N LEU A 238 -10.80 -0.93 5.04
CA LEU A 238 -9.87 -0.84 3.91
C LEU A 238 -10.46 -1.52 2.67
N ARG A 239 -11.03 -2.73 2.81
CA ARG A 239 -11.63 -3.45 1.69
C ARG A 239 -12.85 -2.74 1.13
N GLU A 240 -13.76 -2.31 1.97
CA GLU A 240 -14.95 -1.56 1.58
C GLU A 240 -14.62 -0.25 0.86
N ALA A 241 -13.61 0.49 1.34
CA ALA A 241 -13.17 1.73 0.72
C ALA A 241 -12.38 1.52 -0.59
N PHE A 242 -11.78 0.33 -0.80
CA PHE A 242 -11.03 -0.02 -2.00
C PHE A 242 -11.93 -0.23 -3.22
N GLU A 243 -13.01 -0.99 -3.07
CA GLU A 243 -13.81 -1.47 -4.20
C GLU A 243 -14.40 -0.35 -5.08
N PRO A 244 -14.93 0.75 -4.55
CA PRO A 244 -15.43 1.85 -5.38
C PRO A 244 -14.35 2.58 -6.19
N LEU A 245 -13.08 2.42 -5.82
CA LEU A 245 -11.94 3.10 -6.43
C LEU A 245 -11.17 2.21 -7.41
N PHE A 246 -11.07 0.91 -7.12
CA PHE A 246 -10.21 -0.01 -7.84
C PHE A 246 -10.92 -1.23 -8.41
N GLY A 247 -12.21 -1.44 -8.09
CA GLY A 247 -13.02 -2.57 -8.56
C GLY A 247 -13.20 -3.67 -7.51
N ALA A 248 -14.11 -4.60 -7.83
CA ALA A 248 -14.50 -5.68 -6.94
C ALA A 248 -13.32 -6.54 -6.47
N THR A 249 -13.44 -7.11 -5.27
CA THR A 249 -12.44 -8.00 -4.67
C THR A 249 -12.99 -9.40 -4.46
N ARG A 250 -12.09 -10.37 -4.38
CA ARG A 250 -12.37 -11.73 -3.90
C ARG A 250 -11.25 -12.18 -2.97
N ASP A 251 -11.55 -13.12 -2.08
CA ASP A 251 -10.49 -13.67 -1.24
C ASP A 251 -9.45 -14.42 -2.07
N ALA A 252 -8.17 -14.22 -1.75
CA ALA A 252 -7.10 -14.95 -2.38
C ALA A 252 -7.17 -16.42 -1.95
N GLN A 253 -7.01 -17.34 -2.90
CA GLN A 253 -6.93 -18.76 -2.55
C GLN A 253 -5.71 -19.01 -1.67
N ALA A 254 -5.87 -19.84 -0.64
CA ALA A 254 -4.75 -20.29 0.18
C ALA A 254 -3.70 -20.97 -0.72
N VAL A 255 -2.46 -20.50 -0.65
CA VAL A 255 -1.35 -21.14 -1.37
C VAL A 255 -1.10 -22.49 -0.70
N GLY A 256 -1.53 -23.59 -1.34
CA GLY A 256 -1.15 -24.95 -0.98
C GLY A 256 -2.16 -25.75 -0.17
N SER A 257 -3.25 -26.17 -0.79
CA SER A 257 -3.75 -27.53 -0.62
C SER A 257 -3.69 -28.20 -1.99
N THR A 258 -2.53 -28.76 -2.32
CA THR A 258 -2.48 -29.84 -3.29
C THR A 258 -3.38 -30.94 -2.72
N GLU A 259 -4.58 -31.05 -3.25
CA GLU A 259 -5.42 -32.22 -3.05
C GLU A 259 -4.56 -33.44 -3.41
N ASN A 260 -4.16 -34.15 -2.38
CA ASN A 260 -3.53 -35.46 -2.50
C ASN A 260 -4.62 -36.42 -2.98
N ASN A 261 -4.95 -36.33 -4.26
CA ASN A 261 -5.86 -37.24 -4.93
C ASN A 261 -5.13 -38.57 -5.18
N SER A 262 -4.84 -39.29 -4.09
CA SER A 262 -4.40 -40.67 -4.14
C SER A 262 -5.60 -41.54 -4.57
N PRO A 263 -5.52 -42.21 -5.72
CA PRO A 263 -6.61 -43.10 -6.13
C PRO A 263 -6.74 -44.22 -5.09
N ARG A 264 -7.89 -44.28 -4.43
CA ARG A 264 -8.25 -45.40 -3.56
C ARG A 264 -8.15 -46.70 -4.36
N ARG A 265 -7.11 -47.48 -4.07
CA ARG A 265 -7.01 -48.86 -4.54
C ARG A 265 -8.25 -49.62 -4.06
N ARG A 266 -9.12 -49.97 -5.01
CA ARG A 266 -10.21 -50.92 -4.79
C ARG A 266 -9.55 -52.28 -4.53
N ASN A 267 -9.62 -52.78 -3.30
CA ASN A 267 -9.30 -54.13 -2.95
C ASN A 267 -10.38 -55.02 -3.61
N ALA A 268 -9.95 -55.78 -4.63
CA ALA A 268 -10.73 -56.89 -5.16
C ALA A 268 -10.60 -58.04 -4.19
N THR A 269 -11.66 -58.29 -3.44
CA THR A 269 -11.84 -59.54 -2.65
C THR A 269 -12.09 -60.69 -3.61
N SER A 270 -11.05 -61.50 -3.78
CA SER A 270 -11.14 -62.81 -4.44
C SER A 270 -11.79 -63.79 -3.49
N SER A 271 -13.06 -64.13 -3.74
CA SER A 271 -13.76 -65.26 -3.11
C SER A 271 -13.22 -66.55 -3.73
N ARG A 272 -12.47 -67.32 -2.96
CA ARG A 272 -12.20 -68.77 -3.23
C ARG A 272 -13.30 -69.59 -2.53
N VAL A 273 -14.11 -70.25 -3.32
CA VAL A 273 -14.96 -71.35 -2.88
C VAL A 273 -14.14 -72.60 -2.73
N PRO A 274 -14.26 -73.37 -1.65
CA PRO A 274 -13.64 -74.71 -1.54
C PRO A 274 -14.57 -75.75 -2.06
N SER A 275 -14.12 -76.57 -3.01
CA SER A 275 -14.76 -77.85 -3.34
C SER A 275 -14.01 -78.96 -2.59
N ARG A 276 -14.83 -79.68 -1.80
CA ARG A 276 -14.59 -81.03 -1.22
C ARG A 276 -13.22 -81.30 -0.58
#